data_807b17fcf42b138b7e6a2a86634aaca1
#
_entry.id   807b17fcf42b138b7e6a2a86634aaca1
#
_cell.length_a   1.000
_cell.length_b   1.000
_cell.length_c   1.000
_cell.angle_alpha   90.00
_cell.angle_beta   90.00
_cell.angle_gamma   90.00
#
_symmetry.space_group_name_H-M   'P 1'
#
loop_
_entity.id
_entity.type
_entity.pdbx_description
1 polymer ?
#
loop_
_entity_poly.entity_id
_entity_poly.type
_entity_poly.pdbx_seq_one_letter_code
_entity_poly.pdbx_strand_id
1 'polypeptide(L)'
;MIGKYIRERLSWILLVLFLQGLLLLVAYLDTAIPFLPMLYIVFLSLLLFTGFLLVRYVKESRFYKGLASWEDDYDLSSIAHPESPFEAIALDRLTLQTERFKKESSQHLVELEQEKDDLLSWIHEVKTPLTTMQLIIDRMDDEALKSQLMYEWLRIHLLLDQQLHQKRIPFMKNDVYIEKTVLEAVIYKEIKALRSWCLQKGIGFDVSLSAEEVLTDEKWLGFILRQLLTNAVKYSGASSDIFIESEEVEGRVRLRIRDFGRGIDPKDLPRIFDKGFTSTTMHKDSAATGMGLYLAQKSAEVLSIRIEVESKPGEGSTFSLIFPKRNEFVDLIRPWPMGM
;
A
#
# COMPACT_ATOMS: atom_id res chain seq x y z
N MET A 1 26.92 0.04 -24.48
CA MET A 1 26.66 -1.03 -25.47
C MET A 1 27.94 -1.43 -26.28
N ILE A 2 28.67 -0.49 -26.91
CA ILE A 2 29.85 -0.80 -27.73
C ILE A 2 30.87 -1.68 -26.99
N GLY A 3 31.26 -1.33 -25.77
CA GLY A 3 32.22 -2.12 -25.00
C GLY A 3 31.75 -3.54 -24.65
N LYS A 4 30.44 -3.77 -24.43
CA LYS A 4 29.89 -5.12 -24.21
C LYS A 4 29.93 -5.93 -25.49
N TYR A 5 29.62 -5.33 -26.64
CA TYR A 5 29.65 -5.96 -27.95
C TYR A 5 31.10 -6.40 -28.34
N ILE A 6 32.11 -5.50 -28.20
CA ILE A 6 33.48 -5.81 -28.46
C ILE A 6 33.99 -6.96 -27.56
N ARG A 7 33.63 -6.93 -26.26
CA ARG A 7 34.03 -7.97 -25.31
C ARG A 7 33.47 -9.35 -25.69
N GLU A 8 32.25 -9.42 -26.14
CA GLU A 8 31.61 -10.66 -26.58
C GLU A 8 32.27 -11.23 -27.84
N ARG A 9 32.74 -10.37 -28.75
CA ARG A 9 33.37 -10.74 -30.03
C ARG A 9 34.90 -10.77 -29.96
N LEU A 10 35.48 -10.59 -28.77
CA LEU A 10 36.93 -10.51 -28.59
C LEU A 10 37.68 -11.74 -29.15
N SER A 11 37.10 -12.93 -28.96
CA SER A 11 37.68 -14.20 -29.47
C SER A 11 37.76 -14.22 -30.99
N TRP A 12 36.73 -13.72 -31.69
CA TRP A 12 36.72 -13.63 -33.15
C TRP A 12 37.70 -12.58 -33.68
N ILE A 13 37.74 -11.42 -33.01
CA ILE A 13 38.66 -10.34 -33.33
C ILE A 13 40.12 -10.83 -33.19
N LEU A 14 40.43 -11.49 -32.06
CA LEU A 14 41.77 -12.04 -31.81
C LEU A 14 42.15 -13.14 -32.83
N LEU A 15 41.20 -14.01 -33.19
CA LEU A 15 41.42 -15.04 -34.20
C LEU A 15 41.78 -14.43 -35.56
N VAL A 16 41.01 -13.42 -36.00
CA VAL A 16 41.29 -12.74 -37.27
C VAL A 16 42.66 -12.04 -37.25
N LEU A 17 42.96 -11.31 -36.18
CA LEU A 17 44.25 -10.65 -36.00
C LEU A 17 45.40 -11.64 -35.98
N PHE A 18 45.23 -12.79 -35.32
CA PHE A 18 46.21 -13.87 -35.31
C PHE A 18 46.45 -14.45 -36.71
N LEU A 19 45.37 -14.71 -37.48
CA LEU A 19 45.48 -15.19 -38.87
C LEU A 19 46.21 -14.18 -39.79
N GLN A 20 45.91 -12.89 -39.62
CA GLN A 20 46.59 -11.84 -40.37
C GLN A 20 48.08 -11.75 -39.99
N GLY A 21 48.39 -11.87 -38.70
CA GLY A 21 49.80 -11.95 -38.22
C GLY A 21 50.54 -13.16 -38.77
N LEU A 22 49.88 -14.31 -38.86
CA LEU A 22 50.44 -15.52 -39.42
C LEU A 22 50.76 -15.36 -40.93
N LEU A 23 49.84 -14.74 -41.69
CA LEU A 23 50.03 -14.44 -43.10
C LEU A 23 51.29 -13.54 -43.35
N LEU A 24 51.44 -12.50 -42.53
CA LEU A 24 52.59 -11.60 -42.58
C LEU A 24 53.87 -12.31 -42.17
N LEU A 25 53.87 -13.22 -41.21
CA LEU A 25 54.99 -14.02 -40.77
C LEU A 25 55.45 -14.94 -41.88
N VAL A 26 54.49 -15.62 -42.54
CA VAL A 26 54.85 -16.49 -43.70
C VAL A 26 55.52 -15.69 -44.86
N ALA A 27 54.93 -14.52 -45.19
CA ALA A 27 55.49 -13.65 -46.22
C ALA A 27 56.89 -13.08 -45.85
N TYR A 28 57.14 -12.94 -44.52
CA TYR A 28 58.48 -12.51 -44.07
C TYR A 28 59.53 -13.64 -44.14
N LEU A 29 59.12 -14.87 -43.84
CA LEU A 29 60.04 -16.03 -43.84
C LEU A 29 60.32 -16.58 -45.24
N ASP A 30 59.40 -16.49 -46.18
CA ASP A 30 59.50 -16.98 -47.52
C ASP A 30 59.78 -15.85 -48.48
N THR A 31 61.07 -15.82 -48.96
CA THR A 31 61.55 -14.80 -49.90
C THR A 31 60.91 -14.86 -51.30
N ALA A 32 60.22 -15.95 -51.63
CA ALA A 32 59.44 -16.07 -52.86
C ALA A 32 58.14 -15.27 -52.85
N ILE A 33 57.63 -14.88 -51.65
CA ILE A 33 56.40 -14.13 -51.50
C ILE A 33 56.70 -12.64 -51.33
N PRO A 34 56.26 -11.77 -52.27
CA PRO A 34 56.52 -10.34 -52.15
C PRO A 34 55.75 -9.73 -50.96
N PHE A 35 56.47 -9.15 -50.01
CA PHE A 35 55.94 -8.66 -48.75
C PHE A 35 54.92 -7.48 -48.92
N LEU A 36 55.22 -6.57 -49.87
CA LEU A 36 54.40 -5.38 -50.10
C LEU A 36 52.92 -5.69 -50.57
N PRO A 37 52.75 -6.57 -51.60
CA PRO A 37 51.42 -7.04 -51.99
C PRO A 37 50.67 -7.77 -50.87
N MET A 38 51.39 -8.54 -50.01
CA MET A 38 50.77 -9.23 -48.91
C MET A 38 50.26 -8.25 -47.81
N LEU A 39 51.04 -7.19 -47.55
CA LEU A 39 50.60 -6.11 -46.62
C LEU A 39 49.33 -5.41 -47.13
N TYR A 40 49.24 -5.20 -48.45
CA TYR A 40 48.03 -4.63 -49.06
C TYR A 40 46.81 -5.55 -48.88
N ILE A 41 46.97 -6.85 -49.10
CA ILE A 41 45.89 -7.83 -48.89
C ILE A 41 45.44 -7.85 -47.42
N VAL A 42 46.37 -7.84 -46.44
CA VAL A 42 46.07 -7.78 -45.01
C VAL A 42 45.31 -6.49 -44.68
N PHE A 43 45.75 -5.34 -45.18
CA PHE A 43 45.05 -4.07 -44.99
C PHE A 43 43.63 -4.11 -45.52
N LEU A 44 43.44 -4.60 -46.75
CA LEU A 44 42.11 -4.70 -47.36
C LEU A 44 41.17 -5.64 -46.57
N SER A 45 41.71 -6.79 -46.09
CA SER A 45 40.95 -7.74 -45.31
C SER A 45 40.55 -7.18 -43.94
N LEU A 46 41.40 -6.41 -43.27
CA LEU A 46 41.06 -5.73 -42.00
C LEU A 46 40.03 -4.63 -42.21
N LEU A 47 40.08 -3.90 -43.33
CA LEU A 47 39.07 -2.90 -43.68
C LEU A 47 37.72 -3.55 -43.91
N LEU A 48 37.65 -4.65 -44.65
CA LEU A 48 36.40 -5.41 -44.86
C LEU A 48 35.87 -6.00 -43.55
N PHE A 49 36.75 -6.55 -42.69
CA PHE A 49 36.36 -7.09 -41.40
C PHE A 49 35.81 -6.00 -40.48
N THR A 50 36.42 -4.82 -40.48
CA THR A 50 35.91 -3.68 -39.69
C THR A 50 34.52 -3.23 -40.17
N GLY A 51 34.36 -3.12 -41.52
CA GLY A 51 33.05 -2.83 -42.12
C GLY A 51 31.98 -3.86 -41.76
N PHE A 52 32.32 -5.14 -41.80
CA PHE A 52 31.45 -6.23 -41.39
C PHE A 52 31.05 -6.11 -39.91
N LEU A 53 32.00 -5.84 -39.00
CA LEU A 53 31.69 -5.64 -37.56
C LEU A 53 30.78 -4.45 -37.31
N LEU A 54 30.97 -3.35 -38.05
CA LEU A 54 30.10 -2.16 -37.91
C LEU A 54 28.68 -2.45 -38.35
N VAL A 55 28.46 -3.08 -39.50
CA VAL A 55 27.14 -3.46 -40.00
C VAL A 55 26.44 -4.38 -38.99
N ARG A 56 27.15 -5.36 -38.49
CA ARG A 56 26.65 -6.33 -37.54
C ARG A 56 26.32 -5.68 -36.18
N TYR A 57 27.16 -4.76 -35.71
CA TYR A 57 26.88 -3.98 -34.52
C TYR A 57 25.56 -3.19 -34.60
N VAL A 58 25.31 -2.51 -35.70
CA VAL A 58 24.09 -1.73 -35.92
C VAL A 58 22.86 -2.64 -35.86
N LYS A 59 22.92 -3.81 -36.48
CA LYS A 59 21.85 -4.80 -36.50
C LYS A 59 21.57 -5.37 -35.10
N GLU A 60 22.55 -5.98 -34.48
CA GLU A 60 22.40 -6.65 -33.18
C GLU A 60 22.10 -5.65 -32.03
N SER A 61 22.67 -4.43 -32.07
CA SER A 61 22.50 -3.45 -31.01
C SER A 61 21.06 -2.91 -30.88
N ARG A 62 20.23 -2.99 -31.91
CA ARG A 62 18.84 -2.53 -31.89
C ARG A 62 18.00 -3.34 -30.91
N PHE A 63 18.03 -4.64 -31.01
CA PHE A 63 17.29 -5.55 -30.15
C PHE A 63 17.71 -5.40 -28.68
N TYR A 64 19.03 -5.46 -28.41
CA TYR A 64 19.53 -5.35 -27.04
C TYR A 64 19.38 -3.95 -26.42
N LYS A 65 19.31 -2.89 -27.22
CA LYS A 65 18.97 -1.56 -26.72
C LYS A 65 17.51 -1.49 -26.29
N GLY A 66 16.57 -2.00 -27.09
CA GLY A 66 15.18 -2.11 -26.73
C GLY A 66 14.99 -2.91 -25.45
N LEU A 67 15.68 -4.06 -25.35
CA LEU A 67 15.63 -4.88 -24.14
C LEU A 67 16.24 -4.19 -22.92
N ALA A 68 17.30 -3.39 -23.08
CA ALA A 68 17.95 -2.68 -21.96
C ALA A 68 17.19 -1.42 -21.52
N SER A 69 16.35 -0.85 -22.37
CA SER A 69 15.47 0.30 -22.06
C SER A 69 14.04 -0.12 -21.73
N TRP A 70 13.75 -1.42 -21.72
CA TRP A 70 12.45 -1.93 -21.36
C TRP A 70 12.20 -1.69 -19.88
N GLU A 71 11.11 -0.95 -19.59
CA GLU A 71 10.62 -0.72 -18.26
C GLU A 71 9.62 -1.83 -17.89
N ASP A 72 9.41 -2.09 -16.60
CA ASP A 72 8.59 -3.20 -16.08
C ASP A 72 7.06 -2.96 -16.28
N ASP A 73 6.66 -2.41 -17.43
CA ASP A 73 5.26 -2.16 -17.80
C ASP A 73 4.56 -3.38 -18.43
N TYR A 74 5.28 -4.50 -18.55
CA TYR A 74 4.84 -5.73 -19.23
C TYR A 74 4.49 -5.56 -20.72
N ASP A 75 4.84 -4.43 -21.34
CA ASP A 75 4.66 -4.20 -22.77
C ASP A 75 5.97 -4.45 -23.53
N LEU A 76 5.97 -5.50 -24.33
CA LEU A 76 7.11 -5.90 -25.16
C LEU A 76 7.11 -5.22 -26.54
N SER A 77 6.15 -4.35 -26.86
CA SER A 77 6.02 -3.67 -28.16
C SER A 77 7.17 -2.73 -28.45
N SER A 78 7.86 -2.24 -27.40
CA SER A 78 9.05 -1.39 -27.51
C SER A 78 10.31 -2.14 -27.95
N ILE A 79 10.32 -3.48 -27.88
CA ILE A 79 11.45 -4.31 -28.27
C ILE A 79 11.41 -4.51 -29.79
N ALA A 80 12.53 -4.19 -30.47
CA ALA A 80 12.65 -4.38 -31.92
C ALA A 80 12.46 -5.85 -32.33
N HIS A 81 11.88 -6.09 -33.51
CA HIS A 81 11.74 -7.44 -34.04
C HIS A 81 13.09 -8.17 -34.09
N PRO A 82 13.11 -9.46 -33.71
CA PRO A 82 14.33 -10.25 -33.69
C PRO A 82 14.85 -10.48 -35.11
N GLU A 83 16.12 -10.19 -35.36
CA GLU A 83 16.77 -10.41 -36.65
C GLU A 83 17.61 -11.71 -36.67
N SER A 84 17.84 -12.33 -35.50
CA SER A 84 18.57 -13.59 -35.35
C SER A 84 17.75 -14.67 -34.66
N PRO A 85 18.03 -15.97 -34.93
CA PRO A 85 17.33 -17.08 -34.24
C PRO A 85 17.49 -17.04 -32.73
N PHE A 86 18.60 -16.57 -32.18
CA PHE A 86 18.80 -16.46 -30.73
C PHE A 86 17.98 -15.34 -30.12
N GLU A 87 17.87 -14.20 -30.81
CA GLU A 87 16.98 -13.10 -30.40
C GLU A 87 15.52 -13.54 -30.41
N ALA A 88 15.12 -14.33 -31.42
CA ALA A 88 13.75 -14.89 -31.49
C ALA A 88 13.46 -15.80 -30.30
N ILE A 89 14.40 -16.69 -29.93
CA ILE A 89 14.26 -17.56 -28.75
C ILE A 89 14.15 -16.73 -27.47
N ALA A 90 14.99 -15.70 -27.34
CA ALA A 90 14.96 -14.83 -26.16
C ALA A 90 13.64 -14.07 -26.05
N LEU A 91 13.15 -13.48 -27.16
CA LEU A 91 11.87 -12.76 -27.18
C LEU A 91 10.70 -13.68 -26.90
N ASP A 92 10.65 -14.88 -27.49
CA ASP A 92 9.62 -15.87 -27.26
C ASP A 92 9.54 -16.27 -25.77
N ARG A 93 10.68 -16.50 -25.15
CA ARG A 93 10.74 -16.82 -23.71
C ARG A 93 10.30 -15.67 -22.82
N LEU A 94 10.69 -14.44 -23.14
CA LEU A 94 10.24 -13.24 -22.43
C LEU A 94 8.73 -13.04 -22.59
N THR A 95 8.20 -13.19 -23.79
CA THR A 95 6.76 -13.09 -24.07
C THR A 95 5.98 -14.12 -23.25
N LEU A 96 6.39 -15.39 -23.29
CA LEU A 96 5.74 -16.46 -22.53
C LEU A 96 5.79 -16.19 -21.01
N GLN A 97 6.92 -15.68 -20.50
CA GLN A 97 7.07 -15.35 -19.08
C GLN A 97 6.19 -14.18 -18.70
N THR A 98 6.13 -13.13 -19.50
CA THR A 98 5.30 -11.94 -19.29
C THR A 98 3.82 -12.30 -19.32
N GLU A 99 3.38 -13.11 -20.29
CA GLU A 99 1.99 -13.58 -20.36
C GLU A 99 1.59 -14.42 -19.14
N ARG A 100 2.47 -15.31 -18.68
CA ARG A 100 2.24 -16.07 -17.44
C ARG A 100 2.10 -15.14 -16.25
N PHE A 101 3.00 -14.17 -16.11
CA PHE A 101 2.96 -13.22 -15.00
C PHE A 101 1.69 -12.36 -15.01
N LYS A 102 1.28 -11.87 -16.18
CA LYS A 102 0.00 -11.16 -16.38
C LYS A 102 -1.19 -12.02 -15.97
N LYS A 103 -1.20 -13.28 -16.38
CA LYS A 103 -2.27 -14.21 -16.06
C LYS A 103 -2.33 -14.52 -14.56
N GLU A 104 -1.21 -14.83 -13.94
CA GLU A 104 -1.11 -15.09 -12.49
C GLU A 104 -1.53 -13.85 -11.68
N SER A 105 -1.05 -12.67 -12.05
CA SER A 105 -1.43 -11.41 -11.41
C SER A 105 -2.93 -11.13 -11.53
N SER A 106 -3.51 -11.34 -12.72
CA SER A 106 -4.95 -11.19 -12.94
C SER A 106 -5.77 -12.20 -12.14
N GLN A 107 -5.31 -13.44 -12.06
CA GLN A 107 -5.98 -14.48 -11.26
C GLN A 107 -5.97 -14.14 -9.77
N HIS A 108 -4.83 -13.69 -9.23
CA HIS A 108 -4.75 -13.25 -7.83
C HIS A 108 -5.66 -12.07 -7.51
N LEU A 109 -5.81 -11.11 -8.44
CA LEU A 109 -6.77 -10.01 -8.26
C LEU A 109 -8.21 -10.51 -8.19
N VAL A 110 -8.60 -11.43 -9.07
CA VAL A 110 -9.94 -12.03 -9.07
C VAL A 110 -10.19 -12.83 -7.79
N GLU A 111 -9.20 -13.61 -7.34
CA GLU A 111 -9.30 -14.38 -6.09
C GLU A 111 -9.48 -13.45 -4.88
N LEU A 112 -8.70 -12.34 -4.81
CA LEU A 112 -8.85 -11.35 -3.74
C LEU A 112 -10.21 -10.66 -3.76
N GLU A 113 -10.75 -10.34 -4.94
CA GLU A 113 -12.10 -9.79 -5.06
C GLU A 113 -13.16 -10.79 -4.60
N GLN A 114 -13.02 -12.05 -4.97
CA GLN A 114 -13.94 -13.10 -4.57
C GLN A 114 -13.90 -13.35 -3.06
N GLU A 115 -12.70 -13.46 -2.46
CA GLU A 115 -12.56 -13.55 -1.01
C GLU A 115 -13.21 -12.37 -0.27
N LYS A 116 -13.08 -11.15 -0.83
CA LYS A 116 -13.73 -9.95 -0.30
C LYS A 116 -15.26 -10.09 -0.33
N ASP A 117 -15.81 -10.50 -1.47
CA ASP A 117 -17.26 -10.60 -1.66
C ASP A 117 -17.87 -11.71 -0.80
N ASP A 118 -17.21 -12.85 -0.70
CA ASP A 118 -17.61 -13.96 0.19
C ASP A 118 -17.64 -13.50 1.66
N LEU A 119 -16.62 -12.76 2.10
CA LEU A 119 -16.60 -12.22 3.45
C LEU A 119 -17.69 -11.18 3.69
N LEU A 120 -17.96 -10.30 2.71
CA LEU A 120 -19.03 -9.30 2.81
C LEU A 120 -20.40 -9.99 2.94
N SER A 121 -20.64 -11.04 2.16
CA SER A 121 -21.86 -11.87 2.27
C SER A 121 -21.97 -12.50 3.65
N TRP A 122 -20.92 -13.13 4.13
CA TRP A 122 -20.89 -13.75 5.45
C TRP A 122 -21.17 -12.73 6.59
N ILE A 123 -20.58 -11.52 6.51
CA ILE A 123 -20.83 -10.47 7.49
C ILE A 123 -22.30 -10.04 7.48
N HIS A 124 -22.92 -9.93 6.31
CA HIS A 124 -24.35 -9.64 6.20
C HIS A 124 -25.20 -10.74 6.85
N GLU A 125 -24.86 -12.00 6.63
CA GLU A 125 -25.54 -13.14 7.24
C GLU A 125 -25.40 -13.13 8.78
N VAL A 126 -24.26 -12.76 9.32
CA VAL A 126 -24.03 -12.69 10.78
C VAL A 126 -24.67 -11.43 11.40
N LYS A 127 -24.78 -10.34 10.66
CA LYS A 127 -25.39 -9.10 11.14
C LYS A 127 -26.90 -9.28 11.47
N THR A 128 -27.59 -10.09 10.69
CA THR A 128 -29.02 -10.37 10.89
C THR A 128 -29.33 -11.01 12.26
N PRO A 129 -28.72 -12.14 12.66
CA PRO A 129 -28.92 -12.71 13.98
C PRO A 129 -28.43 -11.80 15.11
N LEU A 130 -27.35 -11.02 14.89
CA LEU A 130 -26.90 -10.03 15.88
C LEU A 130 -27.95 -8.94 16.11
N THR A 131 -28.58 -8.44 15.06
CA THR A 131 -29.68 -7.47 15.20
C THR A 131 -30.86 -8.09 15.96
N THR A 132 -31.16 -9.34 15.69
CA THR A 132 -32.23 -10.07 16.44
C THR A 132 -31.85 -10.24 17.91
N MET A 133 -30.61 -10.61 18.21
CA MET A 133 -30.12 -10.69 19.59
C MET A 133 -30.21 -9.34 20.32
N GLN A 134 -29.88 -8.23 19.69
CA GLN A 134 -30.04 -6.89 20.25
C GLN A 134 -31.50 -6.62 20.64
N LEU A 135 -32.43 -6.89 19.72
CA LEU A 135 -33.86 -6.69 19.98
C LEU A 135 -34.38 -7.58 21.13
N ILE A 136 -33.85 -8.78 21.30
CA ILE A 136 -34.19 -9.65 22.43
C ILE A 136 -33.65 -9.06 23.74
N ILE A 137 -32.36 -8.66 23.74
CA ILE A 137 -31.69 -8.05 24.90
C ILE A 137 -32.43 -6.76 25.34
N ASP A 138 -32.82 -5.92 24.37
CA ASP A 138 -33.52 -4.67 24.64
C ASP A 138 -34.88 -4.87 25.36
N ARG A 139 -35.53 -6.03 25.19
CA ARG A 139 -36.81 -6.39 25.79
C ARG A 139 -36.66 -7.07 27.16
N MET A 140 -35.45 -7.30 27.64
CA MET A 140 -35.25 -7.94 28.94
C MET A 140 -35.59 -6.99 30.09
N ASP A 141 -36.26 -7.51 31.10
CA ASP A 141 -36.62 -6.76 32.31
C ASP A 141 -35.51 -6.73 33.36
N ASP A 142 -34.60 -7.74 33.35
CA ASP A 142 -33.45 -7.78 34.26
C ASP A 142 -32.35 -6.84 33.75
N GLU A 143 -32.29 -5.65 34.30
CA GLU A 143 -31.33 -4.62 33.89
C GLU A 143 -29.84 -5.04 34.09
N ALA A 144 -29.53 -5.89 35.11
CA ALA A 144 -28.17 -6.34 35.33
C ALA A 144 -27.74 -7.32 34.26
N LEU A 145 -28.55 -8.32 33.95
CA LEU A 145 -28.30 -9.30 32.89
C LEU A 145 -28.32 -8.65 31.51
N LYS A 146 -29.25 -7.73 31.27
CA LYS A 146 -29.35 -6.93 30.03
C LYS A 146 -28.07 -6.16 29.78
N SER A 147 -27.52 -5.48 30.79
CA SER A 147 -26.26 -4.72 30.66
C SER A 147 -25.09 -5.62 30.31
N GLN A 148 -24.98 -6.79 30.94
CA GLN A 148 -23.90 -7.76 30.63
C GLN A 148 -24.01 -8.31 29.21
N LEU A 149 -25.21 -8.72 28.81
CA LEU A 149 -25.45 -9.26 27.45
C LEU A 149 -25.22 -8.18 26.37
N MET A 150 -25.66 -6.95 26.63
CA MET A 150 -25.44 -5.84 25.71
C MET A 150 -23.93 -5.50 25.54
N TYR A 151 -23.16 -5.62 26.61
CA TYR A 151 -21.71 -5.47 26.54
C TYR A 151 -21.05 -6.52 25.64
N GLU A 152 -21.40 -7.81 25.83
CA GLU A 152 -20.82 -8.88 24.97
C GLU A 152 -21.33 -8.79 23.53
N TRP A 153 -22.60 -8.40 23.34
CA TRP A 153 -23.15 -8.14 22.01
C TRP A 153 -22.38 -7.00 21.30
N LEU A 154 -22.14 -5.88 21.98
CA LEU A 154 -21.39 -4.76 21.45
C LEU A 154 -19.96 -5.19 21.08
N ARG A 155 -19.33 -6.00 21.90
CA ARG A 155 -17.99 -6.53 21.64
C ARG A 155 -17.93 -7.37 20.37
N ILE A 156 -18.90 -8.26 20.15
CA ILE A 156 -18.99 -9.07 18.92
C ILE A 156 -19.26 -8.14 17.72
N HIS A 157 -20.15 -7.19 17.86
CA HIS A 157 -20.48 -6.23 16.80
C HIS A 157 -19.25 -5.42 16.36
N LEU A 158 -18.47 -4.89 17.32
CA LEU A 158 -17.25 -4.13 17.03
C LEU A 158 -16.17 -5.00 16.35
N LEU A 159 -16.03 -6.27 16.74
CA LEU A 159 -15.09 -7.20 16.10
C LEU A 159 -15.48 -7.49 14.64
N LEU A 160 -16.76 -7.70 14.36
CA LEU A 160 -17.25 -7.92 12.99
C LEU A 160 -17.08 -6.67 12.14
N ASP A 161 -17.41 -5.48 12.67
CA ASP A 161 -17.23 -4.22 11.99
C ASP A 161 -15.75 -3.97 11.66
N GLN A 162 -14.85 -4.31 12.59
CA GLN A 162 -13.41 -4.24 12.38
C GLN A 162 -12.94 -5.16 11.25
N GLN A 163 -13.42 -6.42 11.19
CA GLN A 163 -13.10 -7.37 10.12
C GLN A 163 -13.60 -6.88 8.75
N LEU A 164 -14.81 -6.34 8.71
CA LEU A 164 -15.37 -5.73 7.51
C LEU A 164 -14.45 -4.63 6.95
N HIS A 165 -14.08 -3.66 7.78
CA HIS A 165 -13.25 -2.54 7.36
C HIS A 165 -11.84 -2.98 6.99
N GLN A 166 -11.27 -3.96 7.71
CA GLN A 166 -9.95 -4.52 7.37
C GLN A 166 -9.89 -5.06 5.94
N LYS A 167 -10.94 -5.73 5.48
CA LYS A 167 -11.00 -6.28 4.12
C LYS A 167 -11.37 -5.22 3.07
N ARG A 168 -12.02 -4.12 3.46
CA ARG A 168 -12.38 -3.03 2.55
C ARG A 168 -11.25 -2.02 2.33
N ILE A 169 -10.34 -1.84 3.28
CA ILE A 169 -9.24 -0.87 3.20
C ILE A 169 -8.42 -0.98 1.89
N PRO A 170 -8.01 -2.17 1.39
CA PRO A 170 -7.25 -2.27 0.14
C PRO A 170 -7.97 -1.68 -1.08
N PHE A 171 -9.30 -1.67 -1.05
CA PHE A 171 -10.17 -1.17 -2.13
C PHE A 171 -10.77 0.21 -1.83
N MET A 172 -10.46 0.78 -0.67
CA MET A 172 -11.07 2.01 -0.16
C MET A 172 -10.93 3.19 -1.13
N LYS A 173 -9.81 3.30 -1.85
CA LYS A 173 -9.58 4.38 -2.82
C LYS A 173 -10.66 4.47 -3.91
N ASN A 174 -11.30 3.36 -4.24
CA ASN A 174 -12.35 3.29 -5.24
C ASN A 174 -13.76 3.59 -4.66
N ASP A 175 -13.91 3.51 -3.33
CA ASP A 175 -15.20 3.60 -2.62
C ASP A 175 -15.35 4.91 -1.83
N VAL A 176 -14.33 5.76 -1.78
CA VAL A 176 -14.34 7.01 -1.00
C VAL A 176 -15.21 8.05 -1.70
N TYR A 177 -16.17 8.60 -0.97
CA TYR A 177 -17.03 9.69 -1.39
C TYR A 177 -16.84 10.91 -0.47
N ILE A 178 -16.11 11.91 -0.96
CA ILE A 178 -15.81 13.12 -0.19
C ILE A 178 -16.98 14.09 -0.29
N GLU A 179 -17.55 14.39 0.88
CA GLU A 179 -18.66 15.33 1.03
C GLU A 179 -18.47 16.24 2.25
N LYS A 180 -19.30 17.29 2.34
CA LYS A 180 -19.37 18.09 3.57
C LYS A 180 -20.04 17.28 4.65
N THR A 181 -19.29 16.99 5.70
CA THR A 181 -19.70 16.17 6.82
C THR A 181 -19.80 17.00 8.08
N VAL A 182 -20.95 16.97 8.76
CA VAL A 182 -21.17 17.61 10.04
C VAL A 182 -20.57 16.75 11.15
N LEU A 183 -19.53 17.26 11.82
CA LEU A 183 -18.79 16.53 12.85
C LEU A 183 -19.68 16.09 14.00
N GLU A 184 -20.56 16.97 14.45
CA GLU A 184 -21.48 16.70 15.56
C GLU A 184 -22.33 15.44 15.31
N ALA A 185 -22.93 15.34 14.12
CA ALA A 185 -23.77 14.20 13.76
C ALA A 185 -23.02 12.87 13.81
N VAL A 186 -21.80 12.83 13.26
CA VAL A 186 -20.97 11.62 13.24
C VAL A 186 -20.50 11.26 14.65
N ILE A 187 -20.05 12.23 15.43
CA ILE A 187 -19.57 12.01 16.80
C ILE A 187 -20.69 11.45 17.68
N TYR A 188 -21.86 12.09 17.69
CA TYR A 188 -22.97 11.61 18.52
C TYR A 188 -23.50 10.24 18.07
N LYS A 189 -23.45 9.92 16.78
CA LYS A 189 -23.80 8.60 16.26
C LYS A 189 -22.87 7.51 16.85
N GLU A 190 -21.58 7.77 16.91
CA GLU A 190 -20.59 6.83 17.45
C GLU A 190 -20.66 6.76 19.00
N ILE A 191 -20.86 7.89 19.69
CA ILE A 191 -21.11 7.90 21.15
C ILE A 191 -22.35 7.07 21.49
N LYS A 192 -23.43 7.25 20.74
CA LYS A 192 -24.69 6.49 20.95
C LYS A 192 -24.46 4.98 20.80
N ALA A 193 -23.62 4.56 19.84
CA ALA A 193 -23.28 3.16 19.65
C ALA A 193 -22.53 2.56 20.87
N LEU A 194 -21.76 3.38 21.60
CA LEU A 194 -21.00 2.96 22.79
C LEU A 194 -21.75 3.15 24.11
N ARG A 195 -22.99 3.64 24.08
CA ARG A 195 -23.75 4.05 25.26
C ARG A 195 -23.80 3.00 26.37
N SER A 196 -24.08 1.74 26.05
CA SER A 196 -24.15 0.64 27.02
C SER A 196 -22.84 0.44 27.78
N TRP A 197 -21.75 0.51 27.09
CA TRP A 197 -20.41 0.41 27.68
C TRP A 197 -20.04 1.60 28.54
N CYS A 198 -20.39 2.81 28.10
CA CYS A 198 -20.17 4.04 28.84
C CYS A 198 -20.98 4.06 30.14
N LEU A 199 -22.26 3.67 30.10
CA LEU A 199 -23.10 3.56 31.29
C LEU A 199 -22.53 2.54 32.30
N GLN A 200 -22.04 1.39 31.83
CA GLN A 200 -21.47 0.38 32.71
C GLN A 200 -20.18 0.88 33.42
N LYS A 201 -19.39 1.71 32.75
CA LYS A 201 -18.16 2.28 33.31
C LYS A 201 -18.34 3.62 34.01
N GLY A 202 -19.54 4.25 33.90
CA GLY A 202 -19.77 5.60 34.39
C GLY A 202 -19.02 6.67 33.62
N ILE A 203 -18.79 6.48 32.32
CA ILE A 203 -18.02 7.39 31.44
C ILE A 203 -19.00 8.39 30.80
N GLY A 204 -18.70 9.69 30.95
CA GLY A 204 -19.37 10.78 30.24
C GLY A 204 -18.58 11.25 29.02
N PHE A 205 -19.23 12.06 28.19
CA PHE A 205 -18.59 12.76 27.08
C PHE A 205 -18.89 14.26 27.17
N ASP A 206 -17.83 15.07 27.10
CA ASP A 206 -17.93 16.52 26.95
C ASP A 206 -17.52 16.88 25.52
N VAL A 207 -18.47 17.43 24.74
CA VAL A 207 -18.29 17.71 23.32
C VAL A 207 -18.41 19.21 23.10
N SER A 208 -17.30 19.82 22.65
CA SER A 208 -17.19 21.25 22.36
C SER A 208 -16.61 21.45 20.95
N LEU A 209 -17.47 21.79 20.00
CA LEU A 209 -17.11 21.90 18.60
C LEU A 209 -17.14 23.35 18.13
N SER A 210 -15.95 23.97 17.94
CA SER A 210 -15.83 25.30 17.32
C SER A 210 -15.80 25.21 15.78
N ALA A 211 -15.30 24.10 15.23
CA ALA A 211 -15.38 23.78 13.81
C ALA A 211 -16.45 22.69 13.63
N GLU A 212 -17.51 23.01 12.89
CA GLU A 212 -18.69 22.15 12.77
C GLU A 212 -18.63 21.19 11.58
N GLU A 213 -17.97 21.60 10.48
CA GLU A 213 -17.97 20.86 9.21
C GLU A 213 -16.57 20.54 8.73
N VAL A 214 -16.40 19.38 8.10
CA VAL A 214 -15.20 18.95 7.41
C VAL A 214 -15.54 18.37 6.03
N LEU A 215 -14.57 18.36 5.12
CA LEU A 215 -14.66 17.60 3.87
C LEU A 215 -14.05 16.22 4.09
N THR A 216 -14.88 15.17 4.01
CA THR A 216 -14.43 13.79 4.21
C THR A 216 -15.51 12.80 3.79
N ASP A 217 -15.25 11.52 3.88
CA ASP A 217 -16.26 10.47 3.78
C ASP A 217 -16.84 10.19 5.18
N GLU A 218 -18.16 10.39 5.35
CA GLU A 218 -18.86 10.22 6.64
C GLU A 218 -18.67 8.81 7.22
N LYS A 219 -18.75 7.78 6.37
CA LYS A 219 -18.72 6.38 6.83
C LYS A 219 -17.31 6.02 7.34
N TRP A 220 -16.29 6.43 6.62
CA TRP A 220 -14.91 6.16 6.99
C TRP A 220 -14.45 7.02 8.18
N LEU A 221 -14.91 8.28 8.25
CA LEU A 221 -14.71 9.11 9.45
C LEU A 221 -15.36 8.47 10.67
N GLY A 222 -16.61 8.01 10.54
CA GLY A 222 -17.32 7.28 11.61
C GLY A 222 -16.53 6.06 12.08
N PHE A 223 -15.95 5.29 11.16
CA PHE A 223 -15.11 4.15 11.51
C PHE A 223 -13.85 4.57 12.30
N ILE A 224 -13.14 5.63 11.85
CA ILE A 224 -11.94 6.15 12.54
C ILE A 224 -12.33 6.59 13.96
N LEU A 225 -13.41 7.39 14.10
CA LEU A 225 -13.91 7.86 15.39
C LEU A 225 -14.28 6.70 16.31
N ARG A 226 -14.95 5.68 15.78
CA ARG A 226 -15.32 4.48 16.55
C ARG A 226 -14.10 3.79 17.13
N GLN A 227 -12.99 3.65 16.35
CA GLN A 227 -11.75 3.04 16.86
C GLN A 227 -11.12 3.88 17.97
N LEU A 228 -11.09 5.20 17.82
CA LEU A 228 -10.51 6.10 18.82
C LEU A 228 -11.39 6.18 20.09
N LEU A 229 -12.70 6.34 19.95
CA LEU A 229 -13.64 6.37 21.06
C LEU A 229 -13.70 5.04 21.82
N THR A 230 -13.68 3.92 21.09
CA THR A 230 -13.61 2.59 21.72
C THR A 230 -12.34 2.44 22.57
N ASN A 231 -11.21 2.93 22.09
CA ASN A 231 -9.95 2.93 22.85
C ASN A 231 -10.04 3.86 24.06
N ALA A 232 -10.57 5.08 23.88
CA ALA A 232 -10.77 6.01 24.99
C ALA A 232 -11.65 5.40 26.10
N VAL A 233 -12.80 4.82 25.75
CA VAL A 233 -13.68 4.14 26.71
C VAL A 233 -13.01 2.91 27.35
N LYS A 234 -12.27 2.12 26.55
CA LYS A 234 -11.60 0.91 27.02
C LYS A 234 -10.55 1.22 28.08
N TYR A 235 -9.72 2.21 27.85
CA TYR A 235 -8.55 2.50 28.66
C TYR A 235 -8.75 3.57 29.73
N SER A 236 -9.87 4.29 29.71
CA SER A 236 -10.29 5.20 30.77
C SER A 236 -10.66 4.45 32.06
N GLY A 237 -10.41 5.09 33.19
CA GLY A 237 -10.88 4.65 34.49
C GLY A 237 -12.42 4.72 34.61
N ALA A 238 -12.95 4.08 35.63
CA ALA A 238 -14.39 4.23 35.96
C ALA A 238 -14.69 5.66 36.39
N SER A 239 -15.88 6.17 36.02
CA SER A 239 -16.39 7.51 36.38
C SER A 239 -15.46 8.65 35.93
N SER A 240 -14.89 8.54 34.71
CA SER A 240 -14.13 9.60 34.06
C SER A 240 -14.84 10.12 32.82
N ASP A 241 -14.56 11.37 32.44
CA ASP A 241 -15.09 11.96 31.21
C ASP A 241 -14.10 11.91 30.07
N ILE A 242 -14.61 11.80 28.85
CA ILE A 242 -13.84 11.89 27.60
C ILE A 242 -14.20 13.22 26.95
N PHE A 243 -13.18 14.04 26.63
CA PHE A 243 -13.35 15.34 26.00
C PHE A 243 -13.15 15.23 24.50
N ILE A 244 -14.07 15.84 23.75
CA ILE A 244 -14.00 15.90 22.28
C ILE A 244 -14.12 17.37 21.88
N GLU A 245 -13.05 17.90 21.31
CA GLU A 245 -12.95 19.30 20.95
C GLU A 245 -12.58 19.46 19.48
N SER A 246 -13.23 20.39 18.77
CA SER A 246 -12.79 20.79 17.43
C SER A 246 -12.40 22.25 17.38
N GLU A 247 -11.34 22.56 16.67
CA GLU A 247 -10.88 23.91 16.41
C GLU A 247 -10.39 24.05 14.97
N GLU A 248 -10.38 25.27 14.45
CA GLU A 248 -9.72 25.56 13.18
C GLU A 248 -8.38 26.25 13.45
N VAL A 249 -7.26 25.62 13.01
CA VAL A 249 -5.91 26.12 13.17
C VAL A 249 -5.26 26.20 11.79
N GLU A 250 -4.82 27.40 11.41
CA GLU A 250 -4.14 27.67 10.12
C GLU A 250 -4.94 27.20 8.89
N GLY A 251 -6.27 27.26 8.95
CA GLY A 251 -7.19 26.83 7.88
C GLY A 251 -7.32 25.30 7.76
N ARG A 252 -6.98 24.57 8.82
CA ARG A 252 -7.23 23.13 8.96
C ARG A 252 -8.08 22.88 10.18
N VAL A 253 -9.06 22.01 10.05
CA VAL A 253 -9.83 21.54 11.20
C VAL A 253 -9.00 20.51 11.94
N ARG A 254 -8.91 20.67 13.25
CA ARG A 254 -8.32 19.70 14.18
C ARG A 254 -9.41 19.23 15.14
N LEU A 255 -9.64 17.91 15.20
CA LEU A 255 -10.54 17.28 16.15
C LEU A 255 -9.71 16.49 17.16
N ARG A 256 -9.84 16.82 18.45
CA ARG A 256 -9.12 16.18 19.56
C ARG A 256 -10.07 15.30 20.34
N ILE A 257 -9.61 14.10 20.70
CA ILE A 257 -10.28 13.17 21.59
C ILE A 257 -9.31 12.88 22.74
N ARG A 258 -9.67 13.33 23.93
CA ARG A 258 -8.84 13.21 25.13
C ARG A 258 -9.49 12.31 26.15
N ASP A 259 -8.76 11.30 26.58
CA ASP A 259 -9.09 10.43 27.71
C ASP A 259 -8.16 10.71 28.90
N PHE A 260 -8.64 10.36 30.10
CA PHE A 260 -7.86 10.40 31.35
C PHE A 260 -7.61 8.97 31.87
N GLY A 261 -7.26 8.10 30.95
CA GLY A 261 -6.96 6.70 31.23
C GLY A 261 -5.53 6.46 31.69
N ARG A 262 -5.11 5.23 31.53
CA ARG A 262 -3.77 4.80 31.95
C ARG A 262 -2.61 5.45 31.16
N GLY A 263 -2.90 6.07 30.02
CA GLY A 263 -1.90 6.58 29.11
C GLY A 263 -1.11 5.46 28.38
N ILE A 264 -0.13 5.87 27.61
CA ILE A 264 0.71 5.00 26.77
C ILE A 264 2.17 5.17 27.17
N ASP A 265 2.90 4.06 27.35
CA ASP A 265 4.33 4.10 27.61
C ASP A 265 5.07 4.76 26.42
N PRO A 266 6.02 5.68 26.66
CA PRO A 266 6.81 6.31 25.60
C PRO A 266 7.50 5.31 24.66
N LYS A 267 7.83 4.11 25.13
CA LYS A 267 8.43 3.03 24.33
C LYS A 267 7.43 2.41 23.35
N ASP A 268 6.15 2.42 23.70
CA ASP A 268 5.07 1.85 22.90
C ASP A 268 4.55 2.87 21.87
N LEU A 269 4.63 4.21 22.15
CA LEU A 269 4.12 5.29 21.29
C LEU A 269 4.51 5.17 19.79
N PRO A 270 5.77 4.86 19.41
CA PRO A 270 6.13 4.73 18.00
C PRO A 270 5.46 3.55 17.29
N ARG A 271 4.92 2.59 18.05
CA ARG A 271 4.43 1.31 17.55
C ARG A 271 2.92 1.10 17.71
N ILE A 272 2.20 2.04 18.33
CA ILE A 272 0.76 1.88 18.58
C ILE A 272 -0.08 1.72 17.31
N PHE A 273 0.47 2.14 16.17
CA PHE A 273 -0.15 2.00 14.85
C PHE A 273 0.36 0.77 14.08
N ASP A 274 1.28 -0.03 14.63
CA ASP A 274 1.74 -1.27 14.00
C ASP A 274 0.63 -2.32 14.01
N LYS A 275 0.54 -3.10 12.92
CA LYS A 275 -0.46 -4.15 12.78
C LYS A 275 -0.31 -5.20 13.88
N GLY A 276 -1.38 -5.40 14.67
CA GLY A 276 -1.41 -6.41 15.72
C GLY A 276 -0.63 -6.03 16.99
N PHE A 277 -0.19 -4.78 17.09
CA PHE A 277 0.53 -4.33 18.28
C PHE A 277 -0.41 -4.19 19.49
N THR A 278 -0.02 -4.81 20.59
CA THR A 278 -0.63 -4.63 21.92
C THR A 278 0.45 -4.22 22.91
N SER A 279 0.08 -3.45 23.94
CA SER A 279 1.06 -2.94 24.92
C SER A 279 1.93 -4.04 25.49
N THR A 280 3.24 -3.78 25.58
CA THR A 280 4.25 -4.73 26.08
C THR A 280 4.19 -4.91 27.60
N THR A 281 3.59 -3.97 28.32
CA THR A 281 3.56 -3.93 29.80
C THR A 281 2.36 -4.64 30.43
N MET A 282 1.31 -4.94 29.65
CA MET A 282 0.04 -5.49 30.16
C MET A 282 -0.49 -6.65 29.31
N HIS A 283 0.09 -7.84 29.49
CA HIS A 283 -0.36 -9.07 28.82
C HIS A 283 -1.75 -9.60 29.25
N LYS A 284 -2.47 -8.92 30.16
CA LYS A 284 -3.76 -9.40 30.70
C LYS A 284 -4.99 -9.00 29.89
N ASP A 285 -4.87 -8.11 28.92
CA ASP A 285 -5.98 -7.72 28.04
C ASP A 285 -6.15 -8.72 26.87
N SER A 286 -6.66 -9.92 27.18
CA SER A 286 -6.95 -10.98 26.17
C SER A 286 -7.94 -10.54 25.05
N ALA A 287 -8.54 -9.36 25.18
CA ALA A 287 -9.51 -8.81 24.22
C ALA A 287 -8.93 -7.76 23.27
N ALA A 288 -7.61 -7.46 23.33
CA ALA A 288 -7.01 -6.47 22.44
C ALA A 288 -6.43 -7.15 21.20
N THR A 289 -7.02 -6.92 20.05
CA THR A 289 -6.53 -7.47 18.74
C THR A 289 -5.31 -6.72 18.19
N GLY A 290 -5.02 -5.51 18.71
CA GLY A 290 -3.99 -4.62 18.17
C GLY A 290 -4.26 -4.11 16.76
N MET A 291 -5.49 -4.28 16.26
CA MET A 291 -5.87 -3.89 14.89
C MET A 291 -6.52 -2.53 14.80
N GLY A 292 -7.19 -2.04 15.86
CA GLY A 292 -8.04 -0.85 15.81
C GLY A 292 -7.31 0.42 15.36
N LEU A 293 -6.21 0.78 16.03
CA LEU A 293 -5.42 1.96 15.68
C LEU A 293 -4.73 1.83 14.32
N TYR A 294 -4.23 0.64 13.99
CA TYR A 294 -3.67 0.36 12.66
C TYR A 294 -4.68 0.64 11.55
N LEU A 295 -5.91 0.14 11.69
CA LEU A 295 -6.98 0.35 10.69
C LEU A 295 -7.44 1.81 10.66
N ALA A 296 -7.54 2.48 11.82
CA ALA A 296 -7.82 3.91 11.89
C ALA A 296 -6.78 4.73 11.13
N GLN A 297 -5.49 4.45 11.32
CA GLN A 297 -4.42 5.12 10.60
C GLN A 297 -4.49 4.86 9.09
N LYS A 298 -4.69 3.60 8.68
CA LYS A 298 -4.80 3.26 7.25
C LYS A 298 -6.00 3.93 6.57
N SER A 299 -7.14 4.03 7.26
CA SER A 299 -8.30 4.75 6.76
C SER A 299 -8.05 6.26 6.69
N ALA A 300 -7.39 6.83 7.70
CA ALA A 300 -7.02 8.23 7.75
C ALA A 300 -6.04 8.63 6.63
N GLU A 301 -5.04 7.77 6.34
CA GLU A 301 -4.10 7.97 5.23
C GLU A 301 -4.81 8.11 3.88
N VAL A 302 -5.82 7.28 3.61
CA VAL A 302 -6.61 7.35 2.36
C VAL A 302 -7.45 8.63 2.29
N LEU A 303 -7.96 9.12 3.44
CA LEU A 303 -8.72 10.37 3.53
C LEU A 303 -7.80 11.60 3.65
N SER A 304 -6.48 11.45 3.59
CA SER A 304 -5.49 12.50 3.84
C SER A 304 -5.64 13.17 5.23
N ILE A 305 -6.21 12.45 6.19
CA ILE A 305 -6.31 12.87 7.58
C ILE A 305 -5.04 12.41 8.30
N ARG A 306 -4.38 13.33 9.04
CA ARG A 306 -3.25 12.99 9.88
C ARG A 306 -3.71 12.70 11.30
N ILE A 307 -3.27 11.58 11.87
CA ILE A 307 -3.49 11.26 13.27
C ILE A 307 -2.22 11.58 14.05
N GLU A 308 -2.34 12.44 15.05
CA GLU A 308 -1.29 12.73 16.03
C GLU A 308 -1.71 12.20 17.40
N VAL A 309 -0.74 11.80 18.22
CA VAL A 309 -0.99 11.28 19.57
C VAL A 309 -0.03 11.92 20.57
N GLU A 310 -0.61 12.37 21.67
CA GLU A 310 0.12 12.82 22.85
C GLU A 310 -0.39 12.00 24.05
N SER A 311 0.53 11.38 24.77
CA SER A 311 0.15 10.54 25.91
C SER A 311 1.24 10.49 26.95
N LYS A 312 0.83 10.41 28.23
CA LYS A 312 1.70 10.18 29.36
C LYS A 312 1.12 9.10 30.26
N PRO A 313 1.96 8.16 30.74
CA PRO A 313 1.52 7.12 31.67
C PRO A 313 0.84 7.73 32.91
N GLY A 314 -0.37 7.30 33.19
CA GLY A 314 -1.17 7.76 34.35
C GLY A 314 -1.90 9.10 34.15
N GLU A 315 -1.67 9.84 33.05
CA GLU A 315 -2.37 11.12 32.76
C GLU A 315 -3.42 10.99 31.66
N GLY A 316 -3.35 9.90 30.86
CA GLY A 316 -4.26 9.66 29.74
C GLY A 316 -3.62 9.89 28.38
N SER A 317 -4.45 9.93 27.33
CA SER A 317 -4.03 10.11 25.94
C SER A 317 -4.90 11.12 25.22
N THR A 318 -4.30 11.84 24.27
CA THR A 318 -5.00 12.75 23.36
C THR A 318 -4.69 12.33 21.93
N PHE A 319 -5.71 11.96 21.18
CA PHE A 319 -5.64 11.70 19.76
C PHE A 319 -6.18 12.90 18.99
N SER A 320 -5.40 13.42 18.05
CA SER A 320 -5.77 14.57 17.22
C SER A 320 -5.90 14.16 15.76
N LEU A 321 -7.07 14.37 15.17
CA LEU A 321 -7.34 14.21 13.74
C LEU A 321 -7.16 15.56 13.07
N ILE A 322 -6.21 15.70 12.15
CA ILE A 322 -5.95 16.92 11.40
C ILE A 322 -6.47 16.71 9.99
N PHE A 323 -7.52 17.44 9.63
CA PHE A 323 -8.15 17.33 8.32
C PHE A 323 -7.37 18.12 7.27
N PRO A 324 -7.32 17.66 6.01
CA PRO A 324 -6.68 18.36 4.91
C PRO A 324 -7.42 19.67 4.59
N LYS A 325 -6.70 20.64 4.02
CA LYS A 325 -7.32 21.85 3.49
C LYS A 325 -8.16 21.54 2.26
N ARG A 326 -9.17 22.35 2.01
CA ARG A 326 -10.09 22.17 0.86
C ARG A 326 -9.36 22.01 -0.48
N ASN A 327 -8.22 22.67 -0.66
CA ASN A 327 -7.42 22.63 -1.89
C ASN A 327 -6.60 21.33 -2.05
N GLU A 328 -6.33 20.60 -0.96
CA GLU A 328 -5.53 19.37 -0.97
C GLU A 328 -6.34 18.16 -1.47
N PHE A 329 -7.67 18.24 -1.51
CA PHE A 329 -8.54 17.19 -2.07
C PHE A 329 -8.52 17.12 -3.61
N VAL A 330 -8.03 18.16 -4.30
CA VAL A 330 -7.99 18.18 -5.77
C VAL A 330 -7.08 17.07 -6.30
N ASP A 331 -6.04 16.68 -5.55
CA ASP A 331 -5.12 15.62 -5.93
C ASP A 331 -5.68 14.20 -5.69
N LEU A 332 -6.67 14.06 -4.80
CA LEU A 332 -7.37 12.78 -4.55
C LEU A 332 -8.44 12.47 -5.62
N ILE A 333 -9.01 13.50 -6.24
CA ILE A 333 -10.07 13.39 -7.25
C ILE A 333 -9.49 13.25 -8.66
N ARG A 334 -8.22 13.59 -8.89
CA ARG A 334 -7.57 13.33 -10.17
C ARG A 334 -7.30 11.84 -10.30
N PRO A 335 -7.91 11.14 -11.27
CA PRO A 335 -7.44 9.81 -11.63
C PRO A 335 -5.96 9.94 -12.02
N TRP A 336 -5.13 9.04 -11.53
CA TRP A 336 -3.75 8.85 -11.98
C TRP A 336 -3.74 8.97 -13.52
N PRO A 337 -2.86 9.78 -14.14
CA PRO A 337 -2.78 9.82 -15.58
C PRO A 337 -2.51 8.38 -16.04
N MET A 338 -3.51 7.80 -16.71
CA MET A 338 -3.29 6.59 -17.48
C MET A 338 -2.18 6.95 -18.47
N GLY A 339 -1.00 6.40 -18.26
CA GLY A 339 0.13 6.60 -19.13
C GLY A 339 -0.29 6.33 -20.57
N MET A 340 -0.11 7.36 -21.41
CA MET A 340 -0.14 7.20 -22.84
C MET A 340 0.98 6.29 -23.30
#